data_a2e977c5611b78e44464fbaae92f6d3f
#
_entry.id   a2e977c5611b78e44464fbaae92f6d3f
#
_cell.length_a   1.000
_cell.length_b   1.000
_cell.length_c   1.000
_cell.angle_alpha   90.00
_cell.angle_beta   90.00
_cell.angle_gamma   90.00
#
_symmetry.space_group_name_H-M   'P 1'
#
loop_
_entity.id
_entity.type
_entity.pdbx_description
1 polymer ?
#
loop_
_entity_poly.entity_id
_entity_poly.type
_entity_poly.pdbx_seq_one_letter_code
_entity_poly.pdbx_strand_id
1 'polypeptide(L)'
;MAGRPPHNCDWTAVMSLANRSLITPQLAIALAPVRQLVPAEVGGFLDEVLGRNRERNRRLWRQLNDGVAALNGAGIMPVLLKGAARWAGLPRDATFDRLLSDVDVLVEPAQVQPAMAALQAAGFSVLNRYEGSAVHVVAEFGRPEIDVGYLDLHQRPPGPPGVAGAPALAARRRTIALDSGWAQTPDAASQILYLVLHDQFHDGDYWRGGFDLRHLTDLAALAPQLSAEDWAWLQDACGTPLVRAALAAQLVAASRLAGAPLPAWADTHRARWTYRRWRIQYARPALRLPLAAAAAALEWRDVRRHGQDNRSGRRRVLGDGERTAPPESRLNRIGRIFTAEMGKI
;
A
#
# COMPACT_ATOMS: atom_id res chain seq x y z
N MET A 1 16.15 -17.68 -4.34
CA MET A 1 17.56 -17.87 -3.96
C MET A 1 18.07 -16.56 -3.37
N ALA A 2 18.50 -16.54 -2.11
CA ALA A 2 19.18 -15.39 -1.55
C ALA A 2 20.53 -15.23 -2.28
N GLY A 3 20.66 -14.18 -3.09
CA GLY A 3 21.91 -13.88 -3.78
C GLY A 3 22.99 -13.51 -2.76
N ARG A 4 24.23 -13.97 -2.99
CA ARG A 4 25.38 -13.55 -2.19
C ARG A 4 25.60 -12.04 -2.37
N PRO A 5 25.73 -11.25 -1.30
CA PRO A 5 26.00 -9.81 -1.44
C PRO A 5 27.32 -9.61 -2.20
N PRO A 6 27.42 -8.56 -3.03
CA PRO A 6 28.67 -8.24 -3.72
C PRO A 6 29.81 -8.01 -2.72
N HIS A 7 31.05 -8.41 -3.09
CA HIS A 7 32.21 -8.22 -2.21
C HIS A 7 32.47 -6.75 -1.83
N ASN A 8 32.03 -5.80 -2.68
CA ASN A 8 32.20 -4.35 -2.49
C ASN A 8 30.81 -3.70 -2.28
N CYS A 9 29.96 -4.26 -1.39
CA CYS A 9 28.66 -3.69 -1.09
C CYS A 9 28.81 -2.40 -0.27
N ASP A 10 28.28 -1.29 -0.78
CA ASP A 10 28.12 -0.06 0.01
C ASP A 10 26.95 -0.23 0.98
N TRP A 11 27.25 -0.76 2.17
CA TRP A 11 26.26 -1.03 3.19
C TRP A 11 25.55 0.24 3.69
N THR A 12 26.22 1.40 3.68
CA THR A 12 25.60 2.68 4.05
C THR A 12 24.49 3.05 3.07
N ALA A 13 24.77 2.92 1.76
CA ALA A 13 23.76 3.17 0.73
C ALA A 13 22.61 2.15 0.80
N VAL A 14 22.91 0.85 1.00
CA VAL A 14 21.91 -0.20 1.15
C VAL A 14 21.00 0.07 2.34
N MET A 15 21.56 0.37 3.50
CA MET A 15 20.78 0.65 4.72
C MET A 15 19.96 1.92 4.60
N SER A 16 20.54 2.98 4.01
CA SER A 16 19.83 4.22 3.73
C SER A 16 18.62 3.97 2.79
N LEU A 17 18.79 3.17 1.75
CA LEU A 17 17.72 2.80 0.84
C LEU A 17 16.66 1.98 1.55
N ALA A 18 17.04 0.94 2.28
CA ALA A 18 16.10 0.05 2.99
C ALA A 18 15.26 0.82 4.03
N ASN A 19 15.88 1.73 4.79
CA ASN A 19 15.20 2.55 5.78
C ASN A 19 14.20 3.52 5.12
N ARG A 20 14.61 4.24 4.08
CA ARG A 20 13.71 5.15 3.35
C ARG A 20 12.55 4.43 2.69
N SER A 21 12.77 3.21 2.22
CA SER A 21 11.76 2.38 1.58
C SER A 21 10.95 1.53 2.56
N LEU A 22 11.22 1.65 3.86
CA LEU A 22 10.54 0.90 4.93
C LEU A 22 10.60 -0.63 4.73
N ILE A 23 11.71 -1.15 4.17
CA ILE A 23 11.92 -2.59 3.93
C ILE A 23 13.08 -3.17 4.76
N THR A 24 13.59 -2.42 5.73
CA THR A 24 14.71 -2.90 6.58
C THR A 24 14.41 -4.22 7.26
N PRO A 25 13.20 -4.48 7.81
CA PRO A 25 12.87 -5.79 8.37
C PRO A 25 12.92 -6.92 7.32
N GLN A 26 12.40 -6.67 6.10
CA GLN A 26 12.45 -7.64 5.01
C GLN A 26 13.88 -7.89 4.54
N LEU A 27 14.72 -6.86 4.52
CA LEU A 27 16.15 -6.99 4.22
C LEU A 27 16.87 -7.86 5.26
N ALA A 28 16.55 -7.69 6.54
CA ALA A 28 17.08 -8.54 7.62
C ALA A 28 16.79 -10.02 7.38
N ILE A 29 15.55 -10.34 7.03
CA ILE A 29 15.12 -11.72 6.69
C ILE A 29 15.83 -12.24 5.43
N ALA A 30 15.90 -11.42 4.38
CA ALA A 30 16.55 -11.81 3.13
C ALA A 30 18.04 -12.09 3.29
N LEU A 31 18.71 -11.42 4.22
CA LEU A 31 20.14 -11.59 4.50
C LEU A 31 20.42 -12.68 5.55
N ALA A 32 19.42 -13.16 6.28
CA ALA A 32 19.62 -14.18 7.32
C ALA A 32 20.38 -15.43 6.84
N PRO A 33 20.11 -16.00 5.64
CA PRO A 33 20.83 -17.19 5.16
C PRO A 33 22.31 -16.92 4.83
N VAL A 34 22.70 -15.66 4.66
CA VAL A 34 24.07 -15.24 4.30
C VAL A 34 24.66 -14.27 5.33
N ARG A 35 24.17 -14.36 6.56
CA ARG A 35 24.47 -13.44 7.66
C ARG A 35 25.97 -13.29 7.90
N GLN A 36 26.73 -14.35 7.76
CA GLN A 36 28.21 -14.38 7.91
C GLN A 36 28.96 -13.50 6.88
N LEU A 37 28.28 -13.06 5.82
CA LEU A 37 28.84 -12.17 4.79
C LEU A 37 28.46 -10.70 5.00
N VAL A 38 27.65 -10.42 6.03
CA VAL A 38 27.21 -9.09 6.41
C VAL A 38 28.11 -8.57 7.54
N PRO A 39 28.63 -7.33 7.49
CA PRO A 39 29.40 -6.75 8.59
C PRO A 39 28.66 -6.84 9.92
N ALA A 40 29.35 -7.11 11.00
CA ALA A 40 28.73 -7.36 12.31
C ALA A 40 27.85 -6.20 12.77
N GLU A 41 28.29 -4.95 12.57
CA GLU A 41 27.54 -3.74 12.91
C GLU A 41 26.22 -3.63 12.13
N VAL A 42 26.27 -3.84 10.82
CA VAL A 42 25.07 -3.84 9.96
C VAL A 42 24.12 -4.92 10.40
N GLY A 43 24.71 -6.04 10.72
CA GLY A 43 23.93 -7.15 11.20
C GLY A 43 23.24 -6.88 12.51
N GLY A 44 23.93 -6.39 13.53
CA GLY A 44 23.33 -6.03 14.80
C GLY A 44 22.19 -5.02 14.63
N PHE A 45 22.38 -4.01 13.78
CA PHE A 45 21.33 -3.06 13.45
C PHE A 45 20.10 -3.71 12.81
N LEU A 46 20.29 -4.63 11.85
CA LEU A 46 19.19 -5.35 11.18
C LEU A 46 18.38 -6.18 12.18
N ASP A 47 19.06 -6.88 13.11
CA ASP A 47 18.40 -7.70 14.13
C ASP A 47 17.60 -6.84 15.11
N GLU A 48 18.14 -5.70 15.52
CA GLU A 48 17.44 -4.74 16.39
C GLU A 48 16.18 -4.19 15.70
N VAL A 49 16.29 -3.72 14.45
CA VAL A 49 15.14 -3.19 13.71
C VAL A 49 14.08 -4.27 13.49
N LEU A 50 14.49 -5.50 13.17
CA LEU A 50 13.57 -6.61 13.02
C LEU A 50 12.84 -6.94 14.33
N GLY A 51 13.57 -6.98 15.46
CA GLY A 51 12.99 -7.21 16.78
C GLY A 51 11.97 -6.13 17.17
N ARG A 52 12.31 -4.86 16.98
CA ARG A 52 11.41 -3.73 17.24
C ARG A 52 10.18 -3.76 16.33
N ASN A 53 10.35 -4.11 15.04
CA ASN A 53 9.24 -4.22 14.09
C ASN A 53 8.27 -5.34 14.49
N ARG A 54 8.77 -6.50 14.93
CA ARG A 54 7.94 -7.61 15.41
C ARG A 54 7.12 -7.23 16.63
N GLU A 55 7.74 -6.50 17.60
CA GLU A 55 7.01 -6.01 18.77
C GLU A 55 5.94 -5.00 18.37
N ARG A 56 6.28 -4.04 17.49
CA ARG A 56 5.32 -3.09 16.95
C ARG A 56 4.15 -3.80 16.26
N ASN A 57 4.43 -4.78 15.40
CA ASN A 57 3.41 -5.53 14.70
C ASN A 57 2.50 -6.30 15.68
N ARG A 58 3.03 -6.92 16.74
CA ARG A 58 2.21 -7.56 17.78
C ARG A 58 1.22 -6.59 18.43
N ARG A 59 1.63 -5.33 18.66
CA ARG A 59 0.75 -4.27 19.20
C ARG A 59 -0.30 -3.84 18.17
N LEU A 60 0.08 -3.69 16.89
CA LEU A 60 -0.85 -3.41 15.79
C LEU A 60 -1.88 -4.55 15.59
N TRP A 61 -1.44 -5.81 15.76
CA TRP A 61 -2.35 -6.95 15.70
C TRP A 61 -3.42 -6.89 16.79
N ARG A 62 -3.04 -6.55 18.02
CA ARG A 62 -4.01 -6.35 19.11
C ARG A 62 -4.96 -5.20 18.78
N GLN A 63 -4.45 -4.07 18.33
CA GLN A 63 -5.26 -2.93 17.91
C GLN A 63 -6.27 -3.31 16.81
N LEU A 64 -5.83 -4.07 15.80
CA LEU A 64 -6.71 -4.59 14.75
C LEU A 64 -7.81 -5.48 15.33
N ASN A 65 -7.47 -6.41 16.21
CA ASN A 65 -8.42 -7.32 16.84
C ASN A 65 -9.45 -6.57 17.69
N ASP A 66 -9.03 -5.58 18.48
CA ASP A 66 -9.92 -4.73 19.26
C ASP A 66 -10.91 -3.96 18.36
N GLY A 67 -10.40 -3.39 17.26
CA GLY A 67 -11.24 -2.67 16.28
C GLY A 67 -12.23 -3.61 15.58
N VAL A 68 -11.80 -4.80 15.17
CA VAL A 68 -12.67 -5.81 14.54
C VAL A 68 -13.74 -6.29 15.53
N ALA A 69 -13.38 -6.55 16.79
CA ALA A 69 -14.33 -6.94 17.82
C ALA A 69 -15.41 -5.88 18.03
N ALA A 70 -15.04 -4.59 18.08
CA ALA A 70 -15.96 -3.47 18.19
C ALA A 70 -16.93 -3.40 16.99
N LEU A 71 -16.43 -3.56 15.78
CA LEU A 71 -17.24 -3.56 14.56
C LEU A 71 -18.20 -4.76 14.53
N ASN A 72 -17.71 -5.95 14.88
CA ASN A 72 -18.56 -7.16 14.94
C ASN A 72 -19.66 -7.03 16.01
N GLY A 73 -19.36 -6.41 17.16
CA GLY A 73 -20.35 -6.10 18.20
C GLY A 73 -21.51 -5.21 17.70
N ALA A 74 -21.24 -4.39 16.69
CA ALA A 74 -22.25 -3.58 16.00
C ALA A 74 -22.86 -4.27 14.75
N GLY A 75 -22.61 -5.56 14.54
CA GLY A 75 -23.09 -6.32 13.39
C GLY A 75 -22.39 -6.00 12.06
N ILE A 76 -21.20 -5.37 12.12
CA ILE A 76 -20.44 -4.96 10.94
C ILE A 76 -19.30 -5.95 10.70
N MET A 77 -19.25 -6.55 9.50
CA MET A 77 -18.17 -7.40 9.04
C MET A 77 -17.18 -6.58 8.22
N PRO A 78 -16.02 -6.16 8.77
CA PRO A 78 -15.07 -5.36 8.03
C PRO A 78 -14.29 -6.18 7.00
N VAL A 79 -13.82 -5.50 5.95
CA VAL A 79 -12.86 -6.06 4.99
C VAL A 79 -11.47 -5.49 5.29
N LEU A 80 -10.51 -6.35 5.53
CA LEU A 80 -9.12 -5.93 5.72
C LEU A 80 -8.49 -5.59 4.37
N LEU A 81 -7.68 -4.54 4.35
CA LEU A 81 -6.98 -4.09 3.13
C LEU A 81 -5.46 -4.12 3.32
N LYS A 82 -4.73 -4.01 2.23
CA LYS A 82 -3.27 -3.82 2.17
C LYS A 82 -2.50 -4.78 3.10
N GLY A 83 -1.64 -4.23 3.98
CA GLY A 83 -0.82 -4.99 4.90
C GLY A 83 -1.61 -5.81 5.93
N ALA A 84 -2.76 -5.32 6.40
CA ALA A 84 -3.64 -6.03 7.32
C ALA A 84 -4.25 -7.28 6.65
N ALA A 85 -4.70 -7.17 5.39
CA ALA A 85 -5.23 -8.30 4.62
C ALA A 85 -4.17 -9.37 4.39
N ARG A 86 -2.95 -8.96 4.04
CA ARG A 86 -1.85 -9.88 3.83
C ARG A 86 -1.47 -10.61 5.12
N TRP A 87 -1.38 -9.90 6.24
CA TRP A 87 -1.07 -10.49 7.53
C TRP A 87 -2.11 -11.51 7.98
N ALA A 88 -3.36 -11.10 7.99
CA ALA A 88 -4.48 -11.96 8.36
C ALA A 88 -4.67 -13.19 7.43
N GLY A 89 -4.07 -13.16 6.24
CA GLY A 89 -4.03 -14.30 5.32
C GLY A 89 -2.95 -15.33 5.61
N LEU A 90 -2.01 -15.05 6.52
CA LEU A 90 -0.96 -15.98 6.91
C LEU A 90 -1.45 -17.03 7.93
N PRO A 91 -0.76 -18.17 8.08
CA PRO A 91 -0.95 -19.06 9.21
C PRO A 91 -0.82 -18.32 10.55
N ARG A 92 -1.57 -18.74 11.58
CA ARG A 92 -1.61 -18.06 12.89
C ARG A 92 -0.27 -18.00 13.61
N ASP A 93 0.59 -18.97 13.39
CA ASP A 93 1.94 -19.07 13.93
C ASP A 93 3.01 -18.34 13.09
N ALA A 94 2.63 -17.84 11.93
CA ALA A 94 3.55 -17.14 11.04
C ALA A 94 3.91 -15.75 11.58
N THR A 95 5.20 -15.44 11.54
CA THR A 95 5.70 -14.11 11.86
C THR A 95 5.48 -13.16 10.70
N PHE A 96 4.93 -12.00 10.96
CA PHE A 96 4.77 -10.95 9.97
C PHE A 96 5.85 -9.90 10.13
N ASP A 97 6.84 -9.94 9.24
CA ASP A 97 8.05 -9.13 9.32
C ASP A 97 7.99 -7.84 8.48
N ARG A 98 6.92 -7.66 7.68
CA ARG A 98 6.67 -6.42 6.95
C ARG A 98 6.37 -5.28 7.92
N LEU A 99 7.01 -4.13 7.71
CA LEU A 99 6.69 -2.94 8.49
C LEU A 99 5.30 -2.42 8.11
N LEU A 100 4.45 -2.24 9.12
CA LEU A 100 3.14 -1.60 9.02
C LEU A 100 3.16 -0.26 9.74
N SER A 101 2.58 0.77 9.13
CA SER A 101 2.31 2.07 9.77
C SER A 101 0.94 2.09 10.44
N ASP A 102 -0.02 1.41 9.83
CA ASP A 102 -1.45 1.47 10.06
C ASP A 102 -2.12 0.13 9.77
N VAL A 103 -3.38 0.01 10.13
CA VAL A 103 -4.25 -1.10 9.76
C VAL A 103 -5.46 -0.55 9.03
N ASP A 104 -5.66 -0.99 7.80
CA ASP A 104 -6.73 -0.51 6.92
C ASP A 104 -7.93 -1.44 7.00
N VAL A 105 -9.10 -0.90 7.37
CA VAL A 105 -10.37 -1.62 7.41
C VAL A 105 -11.42 -0.92 6.55
N LEU A 106 -12.12 -1.69 5.73
CA LEU A 106 -13.15 -1.20 4.83
C LEU A 106 -14.51 -1.67 5.34
N VAL A 107 -15.47 -0.76 5.36
CA VAL A 107 -16.89 -1.04 5.59
C VAL A 107 -17.72 -0.53 4.42
N GLU A 108 -18.95 -1.02 4.27
CA GLU A 108 -19.88 -0.49 3.26
C GLU A 108 -20.22 0.97 3.58
N PRO A 109 -20.44 1.85 2.58
CA PRO A 109 -20.69 3.27 2.79
C PRO A 109 -21.84 3.54 3.77
N ALA A 110 -22.90 2.72 3.75
CA ALA A 110 -24.03 2.84 4.67
C ALA A 110 -23.66 2.49 6.13
N GLN A 111 -22.57 1.76 6.34
CA GLN A 111 -22.11 1.33 7.66
C GLN A 111 -21.08 2.28 8.28
N VAL A 112 -20.64 3.33 7.56
CA VAL A 112 -19.59 4.24 8.04
C VAL A 112 -19.92 4.87 9.38
N GLN A 113 -21.12 5.47 9.53
CA GLN A 113 -21.48 6.12 10.79
C GLN A 113 -21.67 5.12 11.95
N PRO A 114 -22.37 3.97 11.78
CA PRO A 114 -22.35 2.90 12.79
C PRO A 114 -20.96 2.40 13.16
N ALA A 115 -20.07 2.24 12.17
CA ALA A 115 -18.69 1.79 12.42
C ALA A 115 -17.91 2.81 13.25
N MET A 116 -18.01 4.10 12.92
CA MET A 116 -17.39 5.17 13.70
C MET A 116 -17.89 5.18 15.15
N ALA A 117 -19.20 5.08 15.35
CA ALA A 117 -19.80 5.03 16.68
C ALA A 117 -19.33 3.80 17.50
N ALA A 118 -19.25 2.63 16.85
CA ALA A 118 -18.78 1.40 17.49
C ALA A 118 -17.30 1.50 17.92
N LEU A 119 -16.44 2.05 17.07
CA LEU A 119 -15.03 2.26 17.39
C LEU A 119 -14.86 3.26 18.54
N GLN A 120 -15.61 4.37 18.54
CA GLN A 120 -15.60 5.35 19.62
C GLN A 120 -16.10 4.75 20.95
N ALA A 121 -17.17 3.96 20.94
CA ALA A 121 -17.67 3.26 22.11
C ALA A 121 -16.65 2.25 22.68
N ALA A 122 -15.78 1.70 21.84
CA ALA A 122 -14.66 0.83 22.22
C ALA A 122 -13.39 1.61 22.65
N GLY A 123 -13.48 2.93 22.83
CA GLY A 123 -12.41 3.79 23.33
C GLY A 123 -11.45 4.32 22.26
N PHE A 124 -11.71 4.10 20.98
CA PHE A 124 -10.91 4.73 19.94
C PHE A 124 -11.31 6.18 19.74
N SER A 125 -10.35 7.08 19.70
CA SER A 125 -10.55 8.49 19.36
C SER A 125 -10.42 8.70 17.85
N VAL A 126 -11.22 9.61 17.30
CA VAL A 126 -11.04 10.09 15.91
C VAL A 126 -9.86 11.05 15.90
N LEU A 127 -8.76 10.66 15.27
CA LEU A 127 -7.54 11.47 15.16
C LEU A 127 -7.58 12.39 13.95
N ASN A 128 -8.11 11.90 12.85
CA ASN A 128 -8.34 12.68 11.64
C ASN A 128 -9.65 12.24 10.98
N ARG A 129 -10.35 13.20 10.37
CA ARG A 129 -11.55 12.97 9.58
C ARG A 129 -11.38 13.57 8.19
N TYR A 130 -11.93 12.90 7.19
CA TYR A 130 -11.83 13.32 5.80
C TYR A 130 -13.21 13.36 5.16
N GLU A 131 -13.49 14.41 4.41
CA GLU A 131 -14.76 14.63 3.71
C GLU A 131 -14.52 14.80 2.22
N GLY A 132 -15.51 14.41 1.43
CA GLY A 132 -15.50 14.52 -0.02
C GLY A 132 -15.93 13.24 -0.73
N SER A 133 -16.50 13.35 -1.92
CA SER A 133 -17.03 12.21 -2.67
C SER A 133 -15.96 11.25 -3.20
N ALA A 134 -14.71 11.71 -3.34
CA ALA A 134 -13.58 10.88 -3.75
C ALA A 134 -12.78 10.28 -2.58
N VAL A 135 -13.19 10.54 -1.34
CA VAL A 135 -12.48 10.06 -0.16
C VAL A 135 -12.69 8.56 -0.01
N HIS A 136 -11.59 7.80 0.08
CA HIS A 136 -11.62 6.38 0.40
C HIS A 136 -11.43 6.14 1.90
N VAL A 137 -10.52 6.86 2.58
CA VAL A 137 -10.38 6.87 4.04
C VAL A 137 -11.29 7.96 4.60
N VAL A 138 -12.24 7.61 5.45
CA VAL A 138 -13.16 8.57 6.06
C VAL A 138 -12.68 9.09 7.41
N ALA A 139 -11.96 8.27 8.16
CA ALA A 139 -11.37 8.65 9.43
C ALA A 139 -10.18 7.77 9.79
N GLU A 140 -9.26 8.33 10.55
CA GLU A 140 -8.17 7.65 11.23
C GLU A 140 -8.49 7.58 12.72
N PHE A 141 -8.39 6.39 13.28
CA PHE A 141 -8.68 6.11 14.68
C PHE A 141 -7.43 5.66 15.41
N GLY A 142 -7.38 5.90 16.73
CA GLY A 142 -6.34 5.39 17.60
C GLY A 142 -6.60 5.73 19.05
N ARG A 143 -5.85 5.08 19.91
CA ARG A 143 -5.78 5.34 21.36
C ARG A 143 -4.34 5.74 21.66
N PRO A 144 -3.99 7.04 21.70
CA PRO A 144 -2.60 7.53 21.74
C PRO A 144 -1.72 6.90 22.83
N GLU A 145 -2.31 6.58 24.00
CA GLU A 145 -1.59 5.98 25.13
C GLU A 145 -1.36 4.46 24.99
N ILE A 146 -2.06 3.81 24.06
CA ILE A 146 -2.11 2.35 23.94
C ILE A 146 -1.56 1.90 22.59
N ASP A 147 -2.03 2.54 21.51
CA ASP A 147 -1.79 2.12 20.13
C ASP A 147 -0.46 2.64 19.59
N VAL A 148 0.11 1.90 18.66
CA VAL A 148 1.39 2.25 18.01
C VAL A 148 1.21 2.69 16.55
N GLY A 149 0.00 2.68 16.04
CA GLY A 149 -0.37 3.08 14.70
C GLY A 149 -1.81 3.55 14.63
N TYR A 150 -2.29 3.74 13.42
CA TYR A 150 -3.67 4.15 13.15
C TYR A 150 -4.51 2.97 12.68
N LEU A 151 -5.83 3.06 12.93
CA LEU A 151 -6.82 2.25 12.26
C LEU A 151 -7.52 3.17 11.25
N ASP A 152 -7.30 2.91 9.97
CA ASP A 152 -7.86 3.68 8.87
C ASP A 152 -9.18 3.08 8.45
N LEU A 153 -10.28 3.82 8.68
CA LEU A 153 -11.60 3.41 8.26
C LEU A 153 -11.86 3.86 6.82
N HIS A 154 -12.01 2.89 5.95
CA HIS A 154 -12.31 3.10 4.54
C HIS A 154 -13.80 2.90 4.25
N GLN A 155 -14.35 3.68 3.31
CA GLN A 155 -15.69 3.48 2.73
C GLN A 155 -15.65 2.88 1.32
N ARG A 156 -14.49 2.83 0.71
CA ARG A 156 -14.22 2.19 -0.58
C ARG A 156 -12.73 1.83 -0.69
N PRO A 157 -12.36 0.87 -1.55
CA PRO A 157 -10.97 0.60 -1.83
C PRO A 157 -10.26 1.81 -2.46
N PRO A 158 -8.93 1.94 -2.30
CA PRO A 158 -8.14 2.98 -2.96
C PRO A 158 -8.14 2.80 -4.48
N GLY A 159 -7.98 3.91 -5.21
CA GLY A 159 -7.86 3.92 -6.67
C GLY A 159 -9.06 4.54 -7.38
N PRO A 160 -9.08 4.53 -8.73
CA PRO A 160 -10.18 5.06 -9.54
C PRO A 160 -11.50 4.37 -9.19
N PRO A 161 -12.59 5.11 -8.90
CA PRO A 161 -13.86 4.54 -8.43
C PRO A 161 -14.45 3.48 -9.37
N GLY A 162 -14.36 3.70 -10.68
CA GLY A 162 -14.88 2.77 -11.69
C GLY A 162 -14.16 1.42 -11.75
N VAL A 163 -12.95 1.32 -11.17
CA VAL A 163 -12.18 0.07 -11.10
C VAL A 163 -12.22 -0.48 -9.67
N ALA A 164 -11.82 0.32 -8.68
CA ALA A 164 -11.71 -0.10 -7.29
C ALA A 164 -13.04 -0.51 -6.66
N GLY A 165 -14.14 0.10 -7.10
CA GLY A 165 -15.51 -0.19 -6.64
C GLY A 165 -16.24 -1.28 -7.42
N ALA A 166 -15.59 -1.97 -8.36
CA ALA A 166 -16.26 -2.96 -9.20
C ALA A 166 -16.83 -4.13 -8.37
N PRO A 167 -18.09 -4.55 -8.61
CA PRO A 167 -18.70 -5.67 -7.90
C PRO A 167 -17.88 -6.96 -7.96
N ALA A 168 -17.18 -7.19 -9.08
CA ALA A 168 -16.30 -8.35 -9.26
C ALA A 168 -15.19 -8.43 -8.18
N LEU A 169 -14.67 -7.29 -7.71
CA LEU A 169 -13.70 -7.23 -6.62
C LEU A 169 -14.33 -7.55 -5.27
N ALA A 170 -15.57 -7.10 -5.05
CA ALA A 170 -16.30 -7.41 -3.82
C ALA A 170 -16.63 -8.91 -3.70
N ALA A 171 -16.89 -9.60 -4.82
CA ALA A 171 -17.17 -11.02 -4.87
C ALA A 171 -15.96 -11.91 -4.51
N ARG A 172 -14.73 -11.40 -4.63
CA ARG A 172 -13.48 -12.15 -4.40
C ARG A 172 -12.94 -11.94 -2.98
N ARG A 173 -13.80 -12.16 -2.00
CA ARG A 173 -13.47 -12.03 -0.58
C ARG A 173 -13.73 -13.35 0.15
N ARG A 174 -12.91 -13.66 1.14
CA ARG A 174 -13.13 -14.79 2.04
C ARG A 174 -13.24 -14.31 3.47
N THR A 175 -14.12 -14.92 4.24
CA THR A 175 -14.21 -14.70 5.68
C THR A 175 -13.07 -15.41 6.39
N ILE A 176 -12.46 -14.74 7.35
CA ILE A 176 -11.39 -15.24 8.19
C ILE A 176 -11.70 -15.00 9.66
N ALA A 177 -11.26 -15.94 10.51
CA ALA A 177 -11.30 -15.76 11.96
C ALA A 177 -10.05 -15.00 12.41
N LEU A 178 -10.22 -14.00 13.24
CA LEU A 178 -9.19 -13.32 14.01
C LEU A 178 -9.27 -13.79 15.49
N ASP A 179 -8.40 -13.23 16.35
CA ASP A 179 -8.40 -13.64 17.76
C ASP A 179 -9.68 -13.22 18.49
N SER A 180 -10.27 -12.10 18.11
CA SER A 180 -11.42 -11.49 18.79
C SER A 180 -12.64 -11.28 17.87
N GLY A 181 -12.71 -11.94 16.73
CA GLY A 181 -13.84 -11.77 15.80
C GLY A 181 -13.58 -12.29 14.40
N TRP A 182 -14.35 -11.75 13.46
CA TRP A 182 -14.35 -12.17 12.06
C TRP A 182 -14.16 -10.96 11.14
N ALA A 183 -13.42 -11.14 10.08
CA ALA A 183 -13.26 -10.15 9.02
C ALA A 183 -13.30 -10.83 7.67
N GLN A 184 -13.38 -10.04 6.61
CA GLN A 184 -13.15 -10.51 5.25
C GLN A 184 -11.77 -10.06 4.78
N THR A 185 -11.17 -10.81 3.87
CA THR A 185 -9.95 -10.43 3.17
C THR A 185 -10.13 -10.67 1.67
N PRO A 186 -9.69 -9.75 0.80
CA PRO A 186 -9.63 -10.00 -0.63
C PRO A 186 -8.69 -11.17 -0.94
N ASP A 187 -8.91 -11.87 -2.03
CA ASP A 187 -7.97 -12.88 -2.51
C ASP A 187 -6.66 -12.25 -3.02
N ALA A 188 -5.66 -13.06 -3.33
CA ALA A 188 -4.34 -12.60 -3.73
C ALA A 188 -4.38 -11.72 -5.00
N ALA A 189 -5.21 -12.06 -5.99
CA ALA A 189 -5.35 -11.28 -7.21
C ALA A 189 -5.96 -9.90 -6.95
N SER A 190 -7.01 -9.83 -6.14
CA SER A 190 -7.62 -8.56 -5.71
C SER A 190 -6.67 -7.72 -4.87
N GLN A 191 -5.87 -8.33 -3.98
CA GLN A 191 -4.85 -7.61 -3.22
C GLN A 191 -3.80 -6.99 -4.13
N ILE A 192 -3.32 -7.71 -5.15
CA ILE A 192 -2.38 -7.17 -6.16
C ILE A 192 -3.00 -5.95 -6.85
N LEU A 193 -4.25 -6.06 -7.32
CA LEU A 193 -4.89 -4.93 -7.99
C LEU A 193 -5.03 -3.72 -7.07
N TYR A 194 -5.49 -3.91 -5.83
CA TYR A 194 -5.62 -2.83 -4.85
C TYR A 194 -4.28 -2.15 -4.52
N LEU A 195 -3.19 -2.91 -4.39
CA LEU A 195 -1.85 -2.35 -4.18
C LEU A 195 -1.44 -1.44 -5.35
N VAL A 196 -1.63 -1.92 -6.59
CA VAL A 196 -1.30 -1.14 -7.79
C VAL A 196 -2.19 0.10 -7.93
N LEU A 197 -3.49 -0.02 -7.67
CA LEU A 197 -4.41 1.12 -7.73
C LEU A 197 -4.06 2.19 -6.69
N HIS A 198 -3.66 1.77 -5.50
CA HIS A 198 -3.19 2.70 -4.47
C HIS A 198 -1.89 3.40 -4.89
N ASP A 199 -0.85 2.64 -5.14
CA ASP A 199 0.49 3.14 -5.45
C ASP A 199 0.50 4.03 -6.71
N GLN A 200 -0.06 3.53 -7.78
CA GLN A 200 0.08 4.16 -9.09
C GLN A 200 -0.92 5.31 -9.33
N PHE A 201 -2.09 5.25 -8.72
CA PHE A 201 -3.15 6.22 -9.01
C PHE A 201 -3.56 7.07 -7.81
N HIS A 202 -3.70 6.50 -6.61
CA HIS A 202 -4.00 7.32 -5.44
C HIS A 202 -2.82 8.20 -5.09
N ASP A 203 -1.62 7.62 -5.04
CA ASP A 203 -0.38 8.35 -4.78
C ASP A 203 0.17 9.06 -6.03
N GLY A 204 -0.28 8.66 -7.21
CA GLY A 204 0.09 9.28 -8.49
C GLY A 204 1.46 8.89 -9.01
N ASP A 205 2.03 7.79 -8.57
CA ASP A 205 3.39 7.39 -8.88
C ASP A 205 3.58 6.92 -10.33
N TYR A 206 2.50 6.55 -11.01
CA TYR A 206 2.57 6.14 -12.41
C TYR A 206 3.27 7.18 -13.32
N TRP A 207 2.91 8.45 -13.17
CA TRP A 207 3.54 9.54 -13.94
C TRP A 207 4.80 10.08 -13.27
N ARG A 208 4.83 10.16 -11.95
CA ARG A 208 5.99 10.64 -11.18
C ARG A 208 7.23 9.77 -11.35
N GLY A 209 7.04 8.51 -11.70
CA GLY A 209 8.12 7.56 -11.83
C GLY A 209 8.57 6.96 -10.51
N GLY A 210 7.67 6.95 -9.53
CA GLY A 210 7.88 6.27 -8.25
C GLY A 210 7.44 4.81 -8.28
N PHE A 211 8.05 4.00 -7.42
CA PHE A 211 7.57 2.69 -7.02
C PHE A 211 7.93 2.44 -5.56
N ASP A 212 6.97 1.91 -4.81
CA ASP A 212 7.18 1.53 -3.41
C ASP A 212 7.80 0.12 -3.34
N LEU A 213 9.02 0.01 -2.81
CA LEU A 213 9.69 -1.29 -2.66
C LEU A 213 8.93 -2.25 -1.74
N ARG A 214 8.19 -1.73 -0.74
CA ARG A 214 7.32 -2.59 0.09
C ARG A 214 6.22 -3.22 -0.75
N HIS A 215 5.58 -2.44 -1.63
CA HIS A 215 4.55 -2.95 -2.52
C HIS A 215 5.13 -3.96 -3.51
N LEU A 216 6.34 -3.74 -4.03
CA LEU A 216 7.00 -4.73 -4.88
C LEU A 216 7.31 -6.03 -4.15
N THR A 217 7.72 -5.97 -2.87
CA THR A 217 7.90 -7.18 -2.06
C THR A 217 6.56 -7.87 -1.75
N ASP A 218 5.48 -7.10 -1.57
CA ASP A 218 4.13 -7.63 -1.41
C ASP A 218 3.66 -8.34 -2.69
N LEU A 219 3.87 -7.72 -3.86
CA LEU A 219 3.58 -8.33 -5.16
C LEU A 219 4.35 -9.65 -5.36
N ALA A 220 5.64 -9.64 -5.01
CA ALA A 220 6.48 -10.83 -5.11
C ALA A 220 6.02 -11.98 -4.20
N ALA A 221 5.40 -11.67 -3.06
CA ALA A 221 4.84 -12.67 -2.16
C ALA A 221 3.44 -13.15 -2.55
N LEU A 222 2.64 -12.32 -3.21
CA LEU A 222 1.28 -12.65 -3.64
C LEU A 222 1.25 -13.34 -5.00
N ALA A 223 2.08 -12.89 -5.96
CA ALA A 223 2.06 -13.38 -7.33
C ALA A 223 2.26 -14.91 -7.49
N PRO A 224 3.10 -15.60 -6.69
CA PRO A 224 3.22 -17.07 -6.75
C PRO A 224 1.97 -17.82 -6.33
N GLN A 225 1.02 -17.17 -5.67
CA GLN A 225 -0.23 -17.77 -5.20
C GLN A 225 -1.31 -17.77 -6.30
N LEU A 226 -1.11 -17.07 -7.41
CA LEU A 226 -2.10 -16.91 -8.46
C LEU A 226 -2.12 -18.11 -9.40
N SER A 227 -3.30 -18.66 -9.62
CA SER A 227 -3.59 -19.62 -10.68
C SER A 227 -3.62 -18.93 -12.07
N ALA A 228 -3.69 -19.71 -13.13
CA ALA A 228 -3.86 -19.20 -14.49
C ALA A 228 -5.17 -18.39 -14.63
N GLU A 229 -6.23 -18.82 -13.95
CA GLU A 229 -7.53 -18.14 -13.92
C GLU A 229 -7.45 -16.80 -13.18
N ASP A 230 -6.71 -16.75 -12.08
CA ASP A 230 -6.46 -15.51 -11.34
C ASP A 230 -5.70 -14.48 -12.19
N TRP A 231 -4.71 -14.92 -12.95
CA TRP A 231 -3.99 -14.06 -13.87
C TRP A 231 -4.87 -13.53 -15.00
N ALA A 232 -5.75 -14.36 -15.58
CA ALA A 232 -6.71 -13.93 -16.58
C ALA A 232 -7.71 -12.93 -16.00
N TRP A 233 -8.28 -13.25 -14.83
CA TRP A 233 -9.18 -12.34 -14.14
C TRP A 233 -8.52 -10.99 -13.83
N LEU A 234 -7.29 -10.99 -13.33
CA LEU A 234 -6.55 -9.78 -12.98
C LEU A 234 -6.33 -8.88 -14.21
N GLN A 235 -6.07 -9.46 -15.37
CA GLN A 235 -5.97 -8.74 -16.64
C GLN A 235 -7.28 -8.03 -17.01
N ASP A 236 -8.42 -8.71 -16.85
CA ASP A 236 -9.74 -8.19 -17.20
C ASP A 236 -10.25 -7.16 -16.17
N ALA A 237 -9.98 -7.40 -14.88
CA ALA A 237 -10.38 -6.53 -13.77
C ALA A 237 -9.72 -5.14 -13.79
N CYS A 238 -8.68 -4.94 -14.59
CA CYS A 238 -8.06 -3.62 -14.79
C CYS A 238 -9.04 -2.57 -15.33
N GLY A 239 -10.10 -2.96 -16.03
CA GLY A 239 -11.18 -2.10 -16.54
C GLY A 239 -10.75 -1.06 -17.59
N THR A 240 -9.52 -0.56 -17.56
CA THR A 240 -9.00 0.43 -18.51
C THR A 240 -7.61 0.07 -19.02
N PRO A 241 -7.24 0.50 -20.25
CA PRO A 241 -5.89 0.30 -20.78
C PRO A 241 -4.79 0.95 -19.92
N LEU A 242 -5.11 2.06 -19.26
CA LEU A 242 -4.17 2.75 -18.37
C LEU A 242 -3.86 1.92 -17.11
N VAL A 243 -4.89 1.41 -16.43
CA VAL A 243 -4.71 0.56 -15.24
C VAL A 243 -3.97 -0.73 -15.61
N ARG A 244 -4.30 -1.34 -16.76
CA ARG A 244 -3.57 -2.51 -17.26
C ARG A 244 -2.10 -2.22 -17.53
N ALA A 245 -1.78 -1.05 -18.11
CA ALA A 245 -0.39 -0.64 -18.34
C ALA A 245 0.37 -0.39 -17.04
N ALA A 246 -0.28 0.22 -16.04
CA ALA A 246 0.32 0.43 -14.73
C ALA A 246 0.60 -0.89 -14.00
N LEU A 247 -0.39 -1.80 -13.99
CA LEU A 247 -0.23 -3.14 -13.42
C LEU A 247 0.91 -3.92 -14.11
N ALA A 248 0.94 -3.92 -15.45
CA ALA A 248 2.00 -4.57 -16.21
C ALA A 248 3.38 -3.99 -15.87
N ALA A 249 3.51 -2.67 -15.74
CA ALA A 249 4.78 -2.04 -15.36
C ALA A 249 5.21 -2.40 -13.93
N GLN A 250 4.29 -2.47 -12.99
CA GLN A 250 4.55 -2.90 -11.61
C GLN A 250 4.95 -4.38 -11.55
N LEU A 251 4.30 -5.26 -12.33
CA LEU A 251 4.68 -6.67 -12.43
C LEU A 251 6.07 -6.84 -13.03
N VAL A 252 6.43 -6.06 -14.07
CA VAL A 252 7.79 -6.02 -14.60
C VAL A 252 8.80 -5.57 -13.53
N ALA A 253 8.47 -4.52 -12.75
CA ALA A 253 9.33 -4.06 -11.67
C ALA A 253 9.50 -5.12 -10.58
N ALA A 254 8.40 -5.73 -10.12
CA ALA A 254 8.42 -6.80 -9.12
C ALA A 254 9.21 -8.03 -9.59
N SER A 255 9.07 -8.42 -10.87
CA SER A 255 9.83 -9.51 -11.46
C SER A 255 11.33 -9.20 -11.50
N ARG A 256 11.70 -7.99 -11.95
CA ARG A 256 13.11 -7.60 -12.13
C ARG A 256 13.83 -7.31 -10.80
N LEU A 257 13.13 -6.81 -9.79
CA LEU A 257 13.74 -6.39 -8.52
C LEU A 257 13.52 -7.41 -7.39
N ALA A 258 12.43 -8.17 -7.42
CA ALA A 258 12.06 -9.09 -6.34
C ALA A 258 11.78 -10.53 -6.82
N GLY A 259 12.01 -10.85 -8.10
CA GLY A 259 11.87 -12.21 -8.62
C GLY A 259 10.44 -12.72 -8.77
N ALA A 260 9.44 -11.82 -8.77
CA ALA A 260 8.04 -12.21 -8.92
C ALA A 260 7.78 -12.88 -10.29
N PRO A 261 6.85 -13.85 -10.38
CA PRO A 261 6.35 -14.35 -11.65
C PRO A 261 5.83 -13.22 -12.55
N LEU A 262 6.13 -13.30 -13.83
CA LEU A 262 5.69 -12.31 -14.83
C LEU A 262 4.84 -13.01 -15.90
N PRO A 263 3.51 -12.77 -15.94
CA PRO A 263 2.66 -13.37 -16.95
C PRO A 263 2.94 -12.74 -18.33
N ALA A 264 2.81 -13.53 -19.39
CA ALA A 264 3.15 -13.13 -20.77
C ALA A 264 2.43 -11.83 -21.22
N TRP A 265 1.17 -11.66 -20.83
CA TRP A 265 0.39 -10.46 -21.17
C TRP A 265 0.95 -9.17 -20.55
N ALA A 266 1.66 -9.25 -19.43
CA ALA A 266 2.26 -8.09 -18.75
C ALA A 266 3.65 -7.73 -19.30
N ASP A 267 4.32 -8.64 -19.98
CA ASP A 267 5.68 -8.41 -20.52
C ASP A 267 5.66 -7.63 -21.84
N THR A 268 5.06 -6.46 -21.85
CA THR A 268 4.89 -5.60 -23.02
C THR A 268 6.03 -4.59 -23.19
N HIS A 269 6.23 -4.09 -24.41
CA HIS A 269 7.18 -3.00 -24.68
C HIS A 269 6.86 -1.76 -23.84
N ARG A 270 5.58 -1.39 -23.69
CA ARG A 270 5.13 -0.25 -22.88
C ARG A 270 5.50 -0.45 -21.42
N ALA A 271 5.25 -1.63 -20.84
CA ALA A 271 5.56 -1.93 -19.45
C ALA A 271 7.08 -1.87 -19.18
N ARG A 272 7.89 -2.49 -20.06
CA ARG A 272 9.36 -2.45 -19.96
C ARG A 272 9.89 -1.03 -20.09
N TRP A 273 9.33 -0.21 -21.00
CA TRP A 273 9.74 1.18 -21.18
C TRP A 273 9.36 2.02 -19.95
N THR A 274 8.14 1.87 -19.41
CA THR A 274 7.71 2.54 -18.19
C THR A 274 8.61 2.21 -17.02
N TYR A 275 8.94 0.94 -16.81
CA TYR A 275 9.90 0.52 -15.78
C TYR A 275 11.30 1.12 -16.00
N ARG A 276 11.82 1.16 -17.24
CA ARG A 276 13.09 1.82 -17.55
C ARG A 276 13.06 3.31 -17.22
N ARG A 277 11.97 3.99 -17.57
CA ARG A 277 11.76 5.40 -17.24
C ARG A 277 11.83 5.61 -15.72
N TRP A 278 11.10 4.83 -14.94
CA TRP A 278 11.14 4.90 -13.48
C TRP A 278 12.55 4.72 -12.92
N ARG A 279 13.30 3.75 -13.42
CA ARG A 279 14.69 3.54 -13.01
C ARG A 279 15.59 4.74 -13.33
N ILE A 280 15.42 5.37 -14.48
CA ILE A 280 16.18 6.58 -14.85
C ILE A 280 15.80 7.73 -13.93
N GLN A 281 14.51 7.93 -13.68
CA GLN A 281 14.02 8.98 -12.78
C GLN A 281 14.53 8.79 -11.35
N TYR A 282 14.64 7.54 -10.91
CA TYR A 282 15.22 7.20 -9.62
C TYR A 282 16.74 7.46 -9.58
N ALA A 283 17.48 6.95 -10.56
CA ALA A 283 18.95 7.06 -10.61
C ALA A 283 19.45 8.48 -10.93
N ARG A 284 18.62 9.33 -11.54
CA ARG A 284 18.96 10.66 -12.02
C ARG A 284 17.92 11.70 -11.56
N PRO A 285 18.01 12.24 -10.33
CA PRO A 285 17.02 13.18 -9.79
C PRO A 285 16.72 14.37 -10.71
N ALA A 286 17.70 14.91 -11.41
CA ALA A 286 17.52 16.00 -12.38
C ALA A 286 16.60 15.66 -13.56
N LEU A 287 16.48 14.38 -13.92
CA LEU A 287 15.58 13.91 -14.99
C LEU A 287 14.19 13.56 -14.49
N ARG A 288 13.94 13.59 -13.20
CA ARG A 288 12.67 13.17 -12.60
C ARG A 288 11.50 13.99 -13.12
N LEU A 289 11.61 15.32 -13.03
CA LEU A 289 10.57 16.25 -13.47
C LEU A 289 10.37 16.27 -15.00
N PRO A 290 11.43 16.42 -15.82
CA PRO A 290 11.26 16.39 -17.26
C PRO A 290 10.61 15.12 -17.79
N LEU A 291 11.00 13.95 -17.27
CA LEU A 291 10.42 12.67 -17.70
C LEU A 291 9.00 12.46 -17.19
N ALA A 292 8.66 12.96 -15.97
CA ALA A 292 7.29 12.96 -15.47
C ALA A 292 6.39 13.86 -16.32
N ALA A 293 6.84 15.06 -16.65
CA ALA A 293 6.12 16.00 -17.51
C ALA A 293 5.90 15.43 -18.92
N ALA A 294 6.94 14.83 -19.52
CA ALA A 294 6.82 14.19 -20.81
C ALA A 294 5.83 13.03 -20.79
N ALA A 295 5.87 12.15 -19.78
CA ALA A 295 4.91 11.06 -19.62
C ALA A 295 3.48 11.57 -19.44
N ALA A 296 3.27 12.59 -18.61
CA ALA A 296 1.97 13.22 -18.41
C ALA A 296 1.45 13.89 -19.69
N ALA A 297 2.30 14.50 -20.48
CA ALA A 297 1.94 15.11 -21.76
C ALA A 297 1.52 14.05 -22.80
N LEU A 298 2.26 12.95 -22.92
CA LEU A 298 1.93 11.84 -23.83
C LEU A 298 0.59 11.18 -23.44
N GLU A 299 0.26 11.15 -22.18
CA GLU A 299 -0.96 10.53 -21.64
C GLU A 299 -1.96 11.59 -21.12
N TRP A 300 -1.92 12.80 -21.68
CA TRP A 300 -2.72 13.94 -21.22
C TRP A 300 -4.21 13.66 -21.01
N ARG A 301 -4.81 12.87 -21.89
CA ARG A 301 -6.23 12.48 -21.79
C ARG A 301 -6.50 11.68 -20.52
N ASP A 302 -5.60 10.75 -20.19
CA ASP A 302 -5.72 9.89 -19.01
C ASP A 302 -5.42 10.68 -17.73
N VAL A 303 -4.38 11.53 -17.75
CA VAL A 303 -4.06 12.46 -16.65
C VAL A 303 -5.25 13.38 -16.35
N ARG A 304 -5.90 13.91 -17.39
CA ARG A 304 -7.06 14.80 -17.23
C ARG A 304 -8.26 14.09 -16.64
N ARG A 305 -8.57 12.86 -17.11
CA ARG A 305 -9.65 12.03 -16.55
C ARG A 305 -9.38 11.69 -15.10
N HIS A 306 -8.19 11.19 -14.81
CA HIS A 306 -7.79 10.87 -13.43
C HIS A 306 -7.84 12.10 -12.52
N GLY A 307 -7.38 13.25 -12.98
CA GLY A 307 -7.45 14.50 -12.24
C GLY A 307 -8.87 15.02 -12.01
N GLN A 308 -9.85 14.66 -12.86
CA GLN A 308 -11.26 14.94 -12.63
C GLN A 308 -11.87 14.05 -11.55
N ASP A 309 -11.53 12.76 -11.55
CA ASP A 309 -11.98 11.79 -10.54
C ASP A 309 -11.44 12.11 -9.13
N ASN A 310 -10.22 12.67 -9.04
CA ASN A 310 -9.61 13.12 -7.78
C ASN A 310 -9.95 14.56 -7.37
N ARG A 311 -10.69 15.34 -8.19
CA ARG A 311 -11.00 16.76 -7.91
C ARG A 311 -12.08 16.98 -6.86
N SER A 312 -12.85 15.96 -6.51
CA SER A 312 -13.78 16.04 -5.39
C SER A 312 -12.99 16.14 -4.09
N GLY A 313 -12.86 17.38 -3.61
CA GLY A 313 -11.89 17.81 -2.62
C GLY A 313 -11.86 16.95 -1.36
N ARG A 314 -10.71 16.32 -1.11
CA ARG A 314 -10.38 15.76 0.21
C ARG A 314 -10.19 16.93 1.16
N ARG A 315 -11.11 17.11 2.10
CA ARG A 315 -11.01 18.08 3.18
C ARG A 315 -10.65 17.35 4.46
N ARG A 316 -9.50 17.68 5.04
CA ARG A 316 -9.14 17.21 6.38
C ARG A 316 -9.87 18.08 7.39
N VAL A 317 -10.71 17.47 8.21
CA VAL A 317 -11.32 18.11 9.38
C VAL A 317 -10.57 17.56 10.58
N LEU A 318 -9.85 18.43 11.30
CA LEU A 318 -9.16 18.03 12.53
C LEU A 318 -10.20 17.70 13.61
N GLY A 319 -9.95 16.63 14.40
CA GLY A 319 -10.80 16.22 15.51
C GLY A 319 -10.98 17.36 16.53
N ASP A 320 -12.16 17.40 17.14
CA ASP A 320 -12.62 18.34 18.18
C ASP A 320 -12.43 19.84 17.90
N GLY A 321 -13.32 20.40 17.06
CA GLY A 321 -13.63 21.84 16.99
C GLY A 321 -12.78 22.65 16.01
N GLU A 322 -13.41 22.99 14.88
CA GLU A 322 -13.23 24.24 14.15
C GLU A 322 -11.84 24.68 13.66
N ARG A 323 -10.99 23.80 13.14
CA ARG A 323 -9.94 24.24 12.21
C ARG A 323 -9.99 23.44 10.94
N THR A 324 -10.75 23.94 9.97
CA THR A 324 -10.62 23.51 8.58
C THR A 324 -9.24 23.93 8.09
N ALA A 325 -8.41 22.95 7.70
CA ALA A 325 -7.20 23.31 6.96
C ALA A 325 -7.61 24.11 5.71
N PRO A 326 -6.95 25.22 5.41
CA PRO A 326 -7.28 26.01 4.23
C PRO A 326 -7.24 25.14 2.97
N PRO A 327 -8.10 25.37 1.99
CA PRO A 327 -8.10 24.60 0.75
C PRO A 327 -6.70 24.70 0.14
N GLU A 328 -6.12 23.55 -0.12
CA GLU A 328 -4.77 23.45 -0.66
C GLU A 328 -4.67 24.23 -1.99
N SER A 329 -3.74 25.17 -2.07
CA SER A 329 -3.56 26.00 -3.27
C SER A 329 -3.27 25.12 -4.50
N ARG A 330 -3.61 25.59 -5.70
CA ARG A 330 -3.27 24.90 -6.96
C ARG A 330 -1.77 24.61 -7.09
N LEU A 331 -0.93 25.51 -6.57
CA LEU A 331 0.53 25.39 -6.57
C LEU A 331 1.01 24.29 -5.61
N ASN A 332 0.39 24.16 -4.42
CA ASN A 332 0.72 23.09 -3.48
C ASN A 332 0.30 21.71 -4.03
N ARG A 333 -0.81 21.61 -4.75
CA ARG A 333 -1.22 20.38 -5.45
C ARG A 333 -0.25 19.98 -6.58
N ILE A 334 0.22 20.98 -7.34
CA ILE A 334 1.27 20.76 -8.34
C ILE A 334 2.58 20.38 -7.64
N GLY A 335 2.91 21.03 -6.53
CA GLY A 335 4.08 20.72 -5.71
C GLY A 335 4.08 19.28 -5.18
N ARG A 336 2.93 18.76 -4.73
CA ARG A 336 2.82 17.33 -4.31
C ARG A 336 3.07 16.34 -5.44
N ILE A 337 2.76 16.69 -6.69
CA ILE A 337 3.14 15.86 -7.84
C ILE A 337 4.67 15.70 -7.90
N PHE A 338 5.41 16.57 -7.25
CA PHE A 338 6.86 16.66 -7.35
C PHE A 338 7.61 16.39 -6.03
N THR A 339 6.90 16.26 -4.90
CA THR A 339 7.51 15.88 -3.61
C THR A 339 7.32 14.39 -3.35
N ALA A 340 8.41 13.70 -3.04
CA ALA A 340 8.34 12.32 -2.59
C ALA A 340 7.79 12.27 -1.16
N GLU A 341 6.76 11.47 -0.91
CA GLU A 341 6.32 11.16 0.45
C GLU A 341 7.36 10.27 1.14
N MET A 342 7.48 10.38 2.49
CA MET A 342 8.34 9.48 3.25
C MET A 342 7.92 8.03 3.04
N GLY A 343 8.89 7.16 2.78
CA GLY A 343 8.66 5.75 2.49
C GLY A 343 8.61 5.40 1.01
N LYS A 344 8.63 6.40 0.11
CA LYS A 344 8.68 6.22 -1.34
C LYS A 344 10.00 6.73 -1.90
N ILE A 345 10.49 5.99 -2.87
CA ILE A 345 11.74 6.27 -3.57
C ILE A 345 11.42 7.03 -4.85
#